data_faede52d7ced96de4925c3b08cb5d16e
#
_entry.id   faede52d7ced96de4925c3b08cb5d16e
#
_cell.length_a   1.000
_cell.length_b   1.000
_cell.length_c   1.000
_cell.angle_alpha   90.00
_cell.angle_beta   90.00
_cell.angle_gamma   90.00
#
_symmetry.space_group_name_H-M   'P 1'
#
loop_
_entity.id
_entity.type
_entity.pdbx_description
1 polymer ?
#
loop_
_entity_poly.entity_id
_entity_poly.type
_entity_poly.pdbx_seq_one_letter_code
_entity_poly.pdbx_strand_id
1 'polypeptide(L)'
;MIQADTLLSAAKARGFDFFTGVPCSFLTPIINRVISDRETSYVGAASEGEAVAIASGAWLAGKETVVMYQNSGLGNTINPLTSLNHPFRIPTLMFVTWRGQPGLGDEPQHELMGEITDVLIRDIGVGCSHLPDEEGDVGPALDVAQAAMRENDLPYAFIVAKGAVADAGLDQAEDGVGQDRIQTS
;
A
#
# COMPACT_ATOMS: atom_id res chain seq x y z
N MET A 1 -14.30 3.24 -10.28
CA MET A 1 -12.84 3.27 -10.56
C MET A 1 -12.32 4.65 -10.23
N ILE A 2 -11.30 4.74 -9.39
CA ILE A 2 -10.72 6.00 -8.91
C ILE A 2 -9.44 6.36 -9.69
N GLN A 3 -9.12 7.65 -9.79
CA GLN A 3 -7.86 8.10 -10.36
C GLN A 3 -6.73 7.94 -9.33
N ALA A 4 -5.55 7.53 -9.80
CA ALA A 4 -4.37 7.41 -8.93
C ALA A 4 -3.96 8.77 -8.31
N ASP A 5 -4.16 9.87 -9.04
CA ASP A 5 -3.93 11.22 -8.55
C ASP A 5 -4.88 11.60 -7.40
N THR A 6 -6.15 11.22 -7.48
CA THR A 6 -7.13 11.44 -6.41
C THR A 6 -6.70 10.71 -5.14
N LEU A 7 -6.32 9.43 -5.28
CA LEU A 7 -5.86 8.62 -4.14
C LEU A 7 -4.57 9.19 -3.52
N LEU A 8 -3.57 9.53 -4.35
CA LEU A 8 -2.31 10.09 -3.87
C LEU A 8 -2.51 11.44 -3.18
N SER A 9 -3.28 12.34 -3.80
CA SER A 9 -3.58 13.66 -3.22
C SER A 9 -4.31 13.53 -1.87
N ALA A 10 -5.28 12.62 -1.78
CA ALA A 10 -6.00 12.36 -0.55
C ALA A 10 -5.11 11.77 0.56
N ALA A 11 -4.16 10.89 0.20
CA ALA A 11 -3.17 10.34 1.13
C ALA A 11 -2.20 11.43 1.61
N LYS A 12 -1.65 12.25 0.71
CA LYS A 12 -0.76 13.38 1.03
C LYS A 12 -1.43 14.40 1.96
N ALA A 13 -2.70 14.72 1.72
CA ALA A 13 -3.46 15.63 2.58
C ALA A 13 -3.59 15.13 4.03
N ARG A 14 -3.33 13.84 4.27
CA ARG A 14 -3.33 13.18 5.59
C ARG A 14 -1.92 12.90 6.12
N GLY A 15 -0.91 13.42 5.44
CA GLY A 15 0.49 13.32 5.85
C GLY A 15 1.25 12.10 5.32
N PHE A 16 0.60 11.21 4.56
CA PHE A 16 1.29 10.06 3.97
C PHE A 16 2.23 10.52 2.85
N ASP A 17 3.52 10.51 3.12
CA ASP A 17 4.57 10.99 2.21
C ASP A 17 5.68 9.96 1.95
N PHE A 18 5.66 8.82 2.64
CA PHE A 18 6.63 7.75 2.50
C PHE A 18 5.96 6.44 2.07
N PHE A 19 6.35 5.95 0.90
CA PHE A 19 5.79 4.75 0.29
C PHE A 19 6.87 3.70 0.09
N THR A 20 6.52 2.45 0.33
CA THR A 20 7.39 1.30 0.07
C THR A 20 6.56 0.10 -0.38
N GLY A 21 7.18 -0.90 -0.96
CA GLY A 21 6.45 -2.09 -1.35
C GLY A 21 7.14 -2.96 -2.38
N VAL A 22 6.44 -4.01 -2.76
CA VAL A 22 6.82 -4.90 -3.85
C VAL A 22 5.87 -4.64 -5.03
N PRO A 23 6.39 -4.31 -6.22
CA PRO A 23 5.57 -3.97 -7.37
C PRO A 23 4.60 -5.08 -7.77
N CYS A 24 3.37 -4.69 -8.08
CA CYS A 24 2.32 -5.56 -8.62
C CYS A 24 1.54 -4.81 -9.69
N SER A 25 1.08 -5.52 -10.73
CA SER A 25 0.37 -4.90 -11.86
C SER A 25 -0.87 -4.09 -11.45
N PHE A 26 -1.62 -4.52 -10.42
CA PHE A 26 -2.78 -3.76 -9.93
C PHE A 26 -2.40 -2.47 -9.21
N LEU A 27 -1.16 -2.37 -8.73
CA LEU A 27 -0.63 -1.19 -8.04
C LEU A 27 0.18 -0.27 -8.95
N THR A 28 0.46 -0.69 -10.20
CA THR A 28 1.24 0.11 -11.15
C THR A 28 0.75 1.57 -11.25
N PRO A 29 -0.56 1.86 -11.36
CA PRO A 29 -1.02 3.24 -11.45
C PRO A 29 -0.65 4.08 -10.22
N ILE A 30 -0.81 3.52 -9.02
CA ILE A 30 -0.48 4.19 -7.76
C ILE A 30 1.03 4.41 -7.66
N ILE A 31 1.82 3.34 -7.93
CA ILE A 31 3.29 3.39 -7.87
C ILE A 31 3.84 4.43 -8.85
N ASN A 32 3.32 4.48 -10.08
CA ASN A 32 3.74 5.43 -11.08
C ASN A 32 3.51 6.88 -10.62
N ARG A 33 2.35 7.16 -10.01
CA ARG A 33 2.06 8.52 -9.50
C ARG A 33 2.94 8.86 -8.29
N VAL A 34 3.15 7.92 -7.37
CA VAL A 34 4.06 8.11 -6.23
C VAL A 34 5.49 8.40 -6.68
N ILE A 35 6.01 7.66 -7.68
CA ILE A 35 7.37 7.89 -8.20
C ILE A 35 7.47 9.23 -8.95
N SER A 36 6.42 9.64 -9.65
CA SER A 36 6.37 10.90 -10.39
C SER A 36 6.21 12.14 -9.49
N ASP A 37 5.70 11.98 -8.28
CA ASP A 37 5.49 13.08 -7.33
C ASP A 37 6.80 13.41 -6.58
N ARG A 38 7.19 14.71 -6.57
CA ARG A 38 8.42 15.18 -5.93
C ARG A 38 8.31 15.33 -4.41
N GLU A 39 7.10 15.33 -3.88
CA GLU A 39 6.83 15.50 -2.45
C GLU A 39 6.69 14.16 -1.73
N THR A 40 6.69 13.05 -2.47
CA THR A 40 6.66 11.69 -1.92
C THR A 40 8.01 10.99 -2.09
N SER A 41 8.26 10.03 -1.21
CA SER A 41 9.41 9.12 -1.31
C SER A 41 8.91 7.71 -1.62
N TYR A 42 9.55 7.02 -2.56
CA TYR A 42 9.29 5.60 -2.83
C TYR A 42 10.56 4.77 -2.65
N VAL A 43 10.47 3.72 -1.83
CA VAL A 43 11.54 2.74 -1.63
C VAL A 43 11.02 1.36 -2.01
N GLY A 44 11.56 0.79 -3.10
CA GLY A 44 11.26 -0.58 -3.50
C GLY A 44 11.89 -1.58 -2.54
N ALA A 45 11.15 -2.63 -2.19
CA ALA A 45 11.61 -3.70 -1.32
C ALA A 45 11.79 -5.02 -2.10
N ALA A 46 12.70 -5.89 -1.66
CA ALA A 46 12.92 -7.20 -2.23
C ALA A 46 11.88 -8.23 -1.76
N SER A 47 11.19 -7.96 -0.65
CA SER A 47 10.08 -8.77 -0.16
C SER A 47 9.07 -7.92 0.62
N GLU A 48 7.87 -8.43 0.79
CA GLU A 48 6.79 -7.74 1.50
C GLU A 48 7.10 -7.56 3.00
N GLY A 49 7.80 -8.52 3.60
CA GLY A 49 8.27 -8.41 4.99
C GLY A 49 9.30 -7.30 5.16
N GLU A 50 10.22 -7.14 4.19
CA GLU A 50 11.17 -6.04 4.15
C GLU A 50 10.45 -4.70 3.99
N ALA A 51 9.43 -4.62 3.12
CA ALA A 51 8.64 -3.41 2.95
C ALA A 51 7.99 -2.95 4.28
N VAL A 52 7.42 -3.88 5.04
CA VAL A 52 6.87 -3.58 6.38
C VAL A 52 7.96 -3.07 7.33
N ALA A 53 9.15 -3.66 7.30
CA ALA A 53 10.26 -3.23 8.15
C ALA A 53 10.79 -1.84 7.76
N ILE A 54 10.90 -1.54 6.45
CA ILE A 54 11.28 -0.22 5.94
C ILE A 54 10.26 0.84 6.39
N ALA A 55 8.95 0.57 6.22
CA ALA A 55 7.89 1.47 6.65
C ALA A 55 7.94 1.71 8.16
N SER A 56 8.17 0.65 8.95
CA SER A 56 8.29 0.77 10.41
C SER A 56 9.48 1.65 10.81
N GLY A 57 10.63 1.50 10.15
CA GLY A 57 11.79 2.36 10.37
C GLY A 57 11.54 3.83 9.99
N ALA A 58 10.87 4.07 8.87
CA ALA A 58 10.50 5.42 8.44
C ALA A 58 9.49 6.06 9.40
N TRP A 59 8.52 5.29 9.92
CA TRP A 59 7.58 5.78 10.92
C TRP A 59 8.28 6.17 12.22
N LEU A 60 9.23 5.36 12.71
CA LEU A 60 10.04 5.71 13.87
C LEU A 60 10.87 6.99 13.66
N ALA A 61 11.17 7.34 12.40
CA ALA A 61 11.80 8.59 12.00
C ALA A 61 10.79 9.74 11.79
N GLY A 62 9.51 9.55 12.11
CA GLY A 62 8.48 10.59 12.07
C GLY A 62 7.75 10.72 10.72
N LYS A 63 7.79 9.69 9.86
CA LYS A 63 7.05 9.65 8.59
C LYS A 63 5.70 8.96 8.74
N GLU A 64 4.69 9.45 8.02
CA GLU A 64 3.46 8.69 7.79
C GLU A 64 3.67 7.76 6.59
N THR A 65 3.46 6.45 6.80
CA THR A 65 3.96 5.42 5.88
C THR A 65 2.87 4.63 5.19
N VAL A 66 3.13 4.26 3.93
CA VAL A 66 2.28 3.38 3.14
C VAL A 66 3.09 2.19 2.62
N VAL A 67 2.57 0.98 2.82
CA VAL A 67 3.13 -0.26 2.27
C VAL A 67 2.22 -0.79 1.17
N MET A 68 2.78 -1.14 0.01
CA MET A 68 2.03 -1.60 -1.15
C MET A 68 2.54 -2.95 -1.65
N TYR A 69 1.67 -3.95 -1.76
CA TYR A 69 2.06 -5.28 -2.25
C TYR A 69 0.87 -6.14 -2.71
N GLN A 70 1.19 -7.24 -3.38
CA GLN A 70 0.20 -8.23 -3.78
C GLN A 70 -0.19 -9.13 -2.60
N ASN A 71 -1.48 -9.51 -2.50
CA ASN A 71 -1.95 -10.40 -1.42
C ASN A 71 -1.21 -11.75 -1.35
N SER A 72 -0.62 -12.25 -2.43
CA SER A 72 0.25 -13.44 -2.38
C SER A 72 1.47 -13.26 -1.47
N GLY A 73 1.91 -12.02 -1.28
CA GLY A 73 2.99 -11.66 -0.36
C GLY A 73 2.55 -11.49 1.11
N LEU A 74 1.24 -11.58 1.39
CA LEU A 74 0.71 -11.40 2.74
C LEU A 74 1.35 -12.38 3.75
N GLY A 75 1.65 -13.62 3.32
CA GLY A 75 2.38 -14.57 4.14
C GLY A 75 3.73 -14.08 4.65
N ASN A 76 4.46 -13.29 3.83
CA ASN A 76 5.76 -12.72 4.20
C ASN A 76 5.62 -11.56 5.19
N THR A 77 4.45 -10.94 5.30
CA THR A 77 4.21 -9.81 6.21
C THR A 77 3.70 -10.23 7.59
N ILE A 78 3.26 -11.48 7.76
CA ILE A 78 2.70 -11.96 9.04
C ILE A 78 3.70 -11.75 10.17
N ASN A 79 4.95 -12.18 10.00
CA ASN A 79 5.96 -12.05 11.04
C ASN A 79 6.23 -10.59 11.43
N PRO A 80 6.60 -9.67 10.54
CA PRO A 80 6.83 -8.28 10.95
C PRO A 80 5.56 -7.60 11.49
N LEU A 81 4.37 -7.88 10.94
CA LEU A 81 3.12 -7.30 11.47
C LEU A 81 2.82 -7.77 12.89
N THR A 82 3.01 -9.06 13.19
CA THR A 82 2.69 -9.63 14.50
C THR A 82 3.82 -9.48 15.53
N SER A 83 5.09 -9.42 15.09
CA SER A 83 6.25 -9.43 15.97
C SER A 83 7.01 -8.09 16.04
N LEU A 84 6.70 -7.14 15.15
CA LEU A 84 7.24 -5.78 15.16
C LEU A 84 6.10 -4.76 15.32
N ASN A 85 5.20 -4.61 14.34
CA ASN A 85 4.18 -3.56 14.37
C ASN A 85 3.24 -3.72 15.57
N HIS A 86 2.72 -4.89 15.82
CA HIS A 86 1.75 -5.12 16.90
C HIS A 86 2.34 -4.87 18.30
N PRO A 87 3.48 -5.45 18.71
CA PRO A 87 4.02 -5.25 20.07
C PRO A 87 4.60 -3.85 20.29
N PHE A 88 5.15 -3.21 19.26
CA PHE A 88 5.76 -1.89 19.36
C PHE A 88 4.81 -0.75 18.99
N ARG A 89 3.56 -1.07 18.65
CA ARG A 89 2.53 -0.08 18.32
C ARG A 89 2.94 0.84 17.18
N ILE A 90 3.36 0.25 16.07
CA ILE A 90 3.81 0.95 14.87
C ILE A 90 2.72 0.87 13.81
N PRO A 91 1.92 1.93 13.61
CA PRO A 91 0.93 1.97 12.55
C PRO A 91 1.59 2.13 11.18
N THR A 92 0.98 1.59 10.15
CA THR A 92 1.25 1.86 8.74
C THR A 92 0.00 1.62 7.93
N LEU A 93 -0.24 2.42 6.91
CA LEU A 93 -1.30 2.18 5.94
C LEU A 93 -0.82 1.14 4.92
N MET A 94 -1.67 0.19 4.54
CA MET A 94 -1.32 -0.82 3.56
C MET A 94 -2.30 -0.83 2.39
N PHE A 95 -1.80 -0.94 1.16
CA PHE A 95 -2.59 -1.29 -0.02
C PHE A 95 -2.23 -2.71 -0.44
N VAL A 96 -3.15 -3.64 -0.23
CA VAL A 96 -2.98 -5.07 -0.51
C VAL A 96 -3.88 -5.43 -1.68
N THR A 97 -3.32 -5.88 -2.81
CA THR A 97 -4.16 -6.24 -3.96
C THR A 97 -4.99 -7.48 -3.70
N TRP A 98 -6.11 -7.60 -4.38
CA TRP A 98 -6.99 -8.76 -4.28
C TRP A 98 -6.88 -9.65 -5.53
N ARG A 99 -5.72 -10.30 -5.71
CA ARG A 99 -5.57 -11.36 -6.73
C ARG A 99 -6.35 -12.59 -6.27
N GLY A 100 -6.96 -13.27 -7.22
CA GLY A 100 -7.83 -14.41 -6.92
C GLY A 100 -9.16 -14.03 -6.27
N GLN A 101 -9.64 -12.80 -6.49
CA GLN A 101 -10.95 -12.36 -5.98
C GLN A 101 -12.05 -13.35 -6.37
N PRO A 102 -12.85 -13.87 -5.41
CA PRO A 102 -13.92 -14.81 -5.71
C PRO A 102 -14.89 -14.27 -6.77
N GLY A 103 -15.23 -15.13 -7.75
CA GLY A 103 -16.13 -14.78 -8.86
C GLY A 103 -15.44 -14.09 -10.05
N LEU A 104 -14.16 -13.76 -9.96
CA LEU A 104 -13.35 -13.27 -11.08
C LEU A 104 -12.29 -14.30 -11.47
N GLY A 105 -12.08 -14.49 -12.77
CA GLY A 105 -11.01 -15.36 -13.26
C GLY A 105 -9.64 -14.78 -12.97
N ASP A 106 -8.76 -15.59 -12.38
CA ASP A 106 -7.35 -15.26 -12.14
C ASP A 106 -6.53 -16.55 -12.27
N GLU A 107 -5.21 -16.48 -12.09
CA GLU A 107 -4.33 -17.64 -12.15
C GLU A 107 -4.55 -18.58 -10.93
N PRO A 108 -4.45 -19.90 -11.11
CA PRO A 108 -4.77 -20.89 -10.06
C PRO A 108 -4.02 -20.68 -8.74
N GLN A 109 -2.78 -20.18 -8.80
CA GLN A 109 -1.98 -19.89 -7.60
C GLN A 109 -2.52 -18.75 -6.74
N HIS A 110 -3.50 -17.98 -7.24
CA HIS A 110 -4.12 -16.87 -6.50
C HIS A 110 -5.44 -17.26 -5.84
N GLU A 111 -6.07 -18.37 -6.21
CA GLU A 111 -7.42 -18.76 -5.75
C GLU A 111 -7.53 -18.75 -4.23
N LEU A 112 -6.72 -19.55 -3.54
CA LEU A 112 -6.80 -19.65 -2.08
C LEU A 112 -6.51 -18.31 -1.40
N MET A 113 -5.49 -17.59 -1.86
CA MET A 113 -5.17 -16.28 -1.29
C MET A 113 -6.30 -15.27 -1.50
N GLY A 114 -6.98 -15.32 -2.64
CA GLY A 114 -8.14 -14.48 -2.89
C GLY A 114 -9.27 -14.71 -1.90
N GLU A 115 -9.53 -15.98 -1.56
CA GLU A 115 -10.57 -16.36 -0.59
C GLU A 115 -10.24 -15.94 0.84
N ILE A 116 -8.96 -16.03 1.25
CA ILE A 116 -8.55 -15.85 2.65
C ILE A 116 -7.96 -14.48 2.97
N THR A 117 -7.76 -13.60 1.99
CA THR A 117 -7.07 -12.31 2.18
C THR A 117 -7.65 -11.49 3.33
N ASP A 118 -8.97 -11.25 3.33
CA ASP A 118 -9.65 -10.47 4.37
C ASP A 118 -9.56 -11.16 5.74
N VAL A 119 -9.83 -12.43 5.79
CA VAL A 119 -9.77 -13.24 7.04
C VAL A 119 -8.36 -13.21 7.61
N LEU A 120 -7.35 -13.45 6.79
CA LEU A 120 -5.95 -13.49 7.24
C LEU A 120 -5.48 -12.13 7.79
N ILE A 121 -5.83 -11.03 7.13
CA ILE A 121 -5.50 -9.67 7.61
C ILE A 121 -6.13 -9.42 8.99
N ARG A 122 -7.40 -9.80 9.17
CA ARG A 122 -8.11 -9.61 10.45
C ARG A 122 -7.57 -10.52 11.54
N ASP A 123 -7.27 -11.78 11.23
CA ASP A 123 -6.76 -12.76 12.19
C ASP A 123 -5.40 -12.38 12.78
N ILE A 124 -4.58 -11.63 12.03
CA ILE A 124 -3.33 -11.07 12.55
C ILE A 124 -3.50 -9.72 13.26
N GLY A 125 -4.73 -9.30 13.52
CA GLY A 125 -5.03 -8.09 14.29
C GLY A 125 -4.92 -6.78 13.52
N VAL A 126 -4.94 -6.83 12.19
CA VAL A 126 -4.90 -5.64 11.33
C VAL A 126 -6.31 -5.26 10.90
N GLY A 127 -6.69 -4.00 11.09
CA GLY A 127 -7.95 -3.47 10.56
C GLY A 127 -7.94 -3.45 9.04
N CYS A 128 -9.07 -3.79 8.40
CA CYS A 128 -9.13 -3.68 6.94
C CYS A 128 -10.53 -3.37 6.40
N SER A 129 -10.54 -2.77 5.20
CA SER A 129 -11.70 -2.57 4.35
C SER A 129 -11.31 -2.66 2.87
N HIS A 130 -12.30 -2.69 1.99
CA HIS A 130 -12.03 -2.55 0.56
C HIS A 130 -11.74 -1.09 0.21
N LEU A 131 -10.82 -0.88 -0.73
CA LEU A 131 -10.61 0.44 -1.31
C LEU A 131 -11.90 0.85 -2.05
N PRO A 132 -12.43 2.07 -1.83
CA PRO A 132 -13.60 2.56 -2.55
C PRO A 132 -13.41 2.55 -4.07
N ASP A 133 -14.48 2.43 -4.81
CA ASP A 133 -14.51 2.52 -6.28
C ASP A 133 -14.99 3.88 -6.79
N GLU A 134 -15.52 4.74 -5.90
CA GLU A 134 -15.93 6.10 -6.18
C GLU A 134 -14.95 7.13 -5.61
N GLU A 135 -14.59 8.14 -6.40
CA GLU A 135 -13.60 9.15 -5.99
C GLU A 135 -14.01 9.95 -4.74
N GLY A 136 -15.30 10.25 -4.62
CA GLY A 136 -15.83 11.00 -3.48
C GLY A 136 -15.68 10.28 -2.14
N ASP A 137 -15.54 8.95 -2.16
CA ASP A 137 -15.43 8.13 -0.96
C ASP A 137 -13.98 7.88 -0.52
N VAL A 138 -13.00 8.21 -1.36
CA VAL A 138 -11.57 8.00 -1.07
C VAL A 138 -11.14 8.76 0.19
N GLY A 139 -11.46 10.05 0.26
CA GLY A 139 -11.15 10.87 1.43
C GLY A 139 -11.76 10.33 2.71
N PRO A 140 -13.09 10.15 2.79
CA PRO A 140 -13.76 9.56 3.94
C PRO A 140 -13.20 8.20 4.36
N ALA A 141 -12.89 7.31 3.40
CA ALA A 141 -12.29 6.00 3.72
C ALA A 141 -10.91 6.13 4.36
N LEU A 142 -10.05 7.02 3.83
CA LEU A 142 -8.74 7.31 4.42
C LEU A 142 -8.86 7.93 5.81
N ASP A 143 -9.88 8.77 6.08
CA ASP A 143 -10.14 9.30 7.42
C ASP A 143 -10.48 8.19 8.41
N VAL A 144 -11.32 7.23 8.02
CA VAL A 144 -11.65 6.06 8.84
C VAL A 144 -10.42 5.21 9.10
N ALA A 145 -9.61 4.93 8.08
CA ALA A 145 -8.38 4.15 8.22
C ALA A 145 -7.40 4.85 9.17
N GLN A 146 -7.15 6.15 8.99
CA GLN A 146 -6.24 6.91 9.84
C GLN A 146 -6.75 7.02 11.28
N ALA A 147 -8.05 7.18 11.48
CA ALA A 147 -8.65 7.19 12.81
C ALA A 147 -8.43 5.83 13.51
N ALA A 148 -8.69 4.72 12.83
CA ALA A 148 -8.46 3.38 13.37
C ALA A 148 -6.97 3.12 13.69
N MET A 149 -6.06 3.58 12.81
CA MET A 149 -4.60 3.51 13.05
C MET A 149 -4.20 4.27 14.31
N ARG A 150 -4.72 5.49 14.51
CA ARG A 150 -4.40 6.34 15.66
C ARG A 150 -5.04 5.84 16.97
N GLU A 151 -6.23 5.28 16.89
CA GLU A 151 -6.93 4.76 18.07
C GLU A 151 -6.24 3.52 18.65
N ASN A 152 -5.71 2.67 17.76
CA ASN A 152 -5.15 1.38 18.14
C ASN A 152 -3.62 1.34 18.12
N ASP A 153 -2.97 2.34 17.50
CA ASP A 153 -1.54 2.34 17.16
C ASP A 153 -1.14 1.08 16.37
N LEU A 154 -1.97 0.67 15.40
CA LEU A 154 -1.79 -0.54 14.62
C LEU A 154 -1.95 -0.26 13.11
N PRO A 155 -1.41 -1.13 12.25
CA PRO A 155 -1.60 -1.03 10.82
C PRO A 155 -3.07 -1.14 10.39
N TYR A 156 -3.38 -0.56 9.23
CA TYR A 156 -4.67 -0.69 8.56
C TYR A 156 -4.47 -0.99 7.08
N ALA A 157 -5.29 -1.90 6.51
CA ALA A 157 -5.17 -2.32 5.13
C ALA A 157 -6.41 -1.94 4.29
N PHE A 158 -6.16 -1.39 3.10
CA PHE A 158 -7.13 -1.40 2.02
C PHE A 158 -6.88 -2.59 1.10
N ILE A 159 -7.93 -3.38 0.86
CA ILE A 159 -7.94 -4.47 -0.11
C ILE A 159 -8.30 -3.85 -1.48
N VAL A 160 -7.38 -3.92 -2.43
CA VAL A 160 -7.47 -3.27 -3.74
C VAL A 160 -7.91 -4.28 -4.80
N ALA A 161 -9.16 -4.17 -5.25
CA ALA A 161 -9.71 -5.03 -6.29
C ALA A 161 -9.06 -4.74 -7.67
N LYS A 162 -9.18 -5.72 -8.58
CA LYS A 162 -8.75 -5.54 -9.98
C LYS A 162 -9.50 -4.37 -10.61
N GLY A 163 -8.76 -3.42 -11.18
CA GLY A 163 -9.34 -2.25 -11.85
C GLY A 163 -9.96 -1.22 -10.90
N ALA A 164 -9.70 -1.28 -9.59
CA ALA A 164 -10.16 -0.26 -8.66
C ALA A 164 -9.54 1.12 -8.95
N VAL A 165 -8.29 1.14 -9.42
CA VAL A 165 -7.56 2.35 -9.79
C VAL A 165 -7.34 2.40 -11.30
N ALA A 166 -7.64 3.53 -11.91
CA ALA A 166 -7.45 3.77 -13.34
C ALA A 166 -5.96 3.77 -13.72
N ASP A 167 -5.67 3.30 -14.93
CA ASP A 167 -4.30 3.27 -15.43
C ASP A 167 -3.68 4.68 -15.44
N ALA A 168 -2.46 4.78 -14.91
CA ALA A 168 -1.65 5.98 -14.92
C ALA A 168 -0.20 5.63 -15.32
N GLY A 169 0.33 6.34 -16.31
CA GLY A 169 1.73 6.22 -16.70
C GLY A 169 2.67 6.95 -15.74
N LEU A 170 3.96 6.71 -15.90
CA LEU A 170 4.98 7.59 -15.33
C LEU A 170 4.92 8.93 -16.08
N ASP A 171 5.02 10.04 -15.36
CA ASP A 171 5.26 11.32 -16.00
C ASP A 171 6.64 11.24 -16.68
N GLN A 172 6.70 11.60 -17.97
CA GLN A 172 7.99 11.70 -18.64
C GLN A 172 8.77 12.79 -17.92
N ALA A 173 9.97 12.45 -17.42
CA ALA A 173 10.89 13.47 -16.93
C ALA A 173 11.11 14.47 -18.07
N GLU A 174 10.80 15.74 -17.85
CA GLU A 174 11.29 16.79 -18.73
C GLU A 174 12.82 16.63 -18.78
N ASP A 175 13.35 16.43 -19.98
CA ASP A 175 14.73 16.07 -20.24
C ASP A 175 15.70 16.90 -19.39
N GLY A 176 16.41 16.25 -18.47
CA GLY A 176 17.56 16.87 -17.81
C GLY A 176 17.99 16.41 -16.41
N VAL A 177 17.20 15.68 -15.63
CA VAL A 177 17.58 15.40 -14.22
C VAL A 177 17.44 13.92 -13.79
N GLY A 178 17.09 13.03 -14.69
CA GLY A 178 16.67 11.65 -14.35
C GLY A 178 17.77 10.57 -14.31
N GLN A 179 19.03 10.84 -14.65
CA GLN A 179 20.06 9.79 -14.77
C GLN A 179 20.98 9.61 -13.55
N ASP A 180 20.98 10.52 -12.59
CA ASP A 180 21.97 10.50 -11.49
C ASP A 180 21.46 9.88 -10.16
N ARG A 181 20.25 9.32 -10.11
CA ARG A 181 19.68 8.75 -8.87
C ARG A 181 19.67 7.22 -8.78
N ILE A 182 20.23 6.54 -9.80
CA ILE A 182 20.49 5.09 -9.70
C ILE A 182 22.02 4.92 -9.71
N GLN A 183 22.67 5.37 -8.68
CA GLN A 183 24.02 4.90 -8.35
C GLN A 183 23.97 4.28 -6.95
N THR A 184 24.03 2.97 -6.99
CA THR A 184 24.35 2.03 -5.93
C THR A 184 25.52 2.45 -5.08
N SER A 185 25.37 2.39 -3.82
CA SER A 185 26.45 2.07 -2.87
C SER A 185 26.00 0.94 -1.98
#